data_c5cb552dc45f69f5c1883ead96fa6e0b
#
_entry.id   c5cb552dc45f69f5c1883ead96fa6e0b
#
_cell.length_a   1.000
_cell.length_b   1.000
_cell.length_c   1.000
_cell.angle_alpha   90.00
_cell.angle_beta   90.00
_cell.angle_gamma   90.00
#
_symmetry.space_group_name_H-M   'P 1'
#
loop_
_entity.id
_entity.type
_entity.pdbx_description
1 polymer ?
#
loop_
_entity_poly.entity_id
_entity_poly.type
_entity_poly.pdbx_seq_one_letter_code
_entity_poly.pdbx_strand_id
1 'polypeptide(L)'
;MDFLQAAAIALISGGLVSLIEFLIRRSDEKQDKNSEVLKALKELADEVASILARMDKENADDARRNILNFDDELRRKVDHSEESYNQVLADIKFYRHYCREHEDYENDKATSAITHVRDTYQEVKNANKFI
;
A
#
# COMPACT_ATOMS: atom_id res chain seq x y z
N MET A 1 -1.35 -16.03 23.56
CA MET A 1 -1.14 -14.82 22.75
C MET A 1 -1.39 -13.62 23.63
N ASP A 2 -0.40 -12.75 23.75
CA ASP A 2 -0.51 -11.56 24.59
C ASP A 2 -1.50 -10.57 23.94
N PHE A 3 -2.26 -9.84 24.76
CA PHE A 3 -3.24 -8.83 24.30
C PHE A 3 -2.60 -7.81 23.33
N LEU A 4 -1.37 -7.41 23.61
CA LEU A 4 -0.61 -6.50 22.75
C LEU A 4 -0.29 -7.08 21.36
N GLN A 5 -0.01 -8.39 21.30
CA GLN A 5 0.23 -9.08 20.02
C GLN A 5 -1.07 -9.20 19.20
N ALA A 6 -2.18 -9.50 19.87
CA ALA A 6 -3.48 -9.57 19.20
C ALA A 6 -3.92 -8.19 18.67
N ALA A 7 -3.68 -7.12 19.42
CA ALA A 7 -3.95 -5.75 18.98
C ALA A 7 -3.07 -5.33 17.79
N ALA A 8 -1.79 -5.71 17.79
CA ALA A 8 -0.86 -5.43 16.68
C ALA A 8 -1.27 -6.17 15.40
N ILE A 9 -1.70 -7.43 15.52
CA ILE A 9 -2.20 -8.22 14.38
C ILE A 9 -3.51 -7.64 13.85
N ALA A 10 -4.41 -7.19 14.72
CA ALA A 10 -5.66 -6.55 14.36
C ALA A 10 -5.45 -5.21 13.63
N LEU A 11 -4.44 -4.43 14.01
CA LEU A 11 -4.01 -3.21 13.31
C LEU A 11 -3.56 -3.51 11.87
N ILE A 12 -2.76 -4.57 11.68
CA ILE A 12 -2.24 -4.98 10.38
C ILE A 12 -3.35 -5.52 9.46
N SER A 13 -4.36 -6.21 10.04
CA SER A 13 -5.44 -6.85 9.28
C SER A 13 -6.69 -5.98 9.08
N GLY A 14 -6.73 -4.76 9.59
CA GLY A 14 -7.94 -3.91 9.62
C GLY A 14 -9.01 -4.41 10.60
N GLY A 15 -8.70 -5.39 11.43
CA GLY A 15 -9.61 -5.97 12.43
C GLY A 15 -9.74 -5.17 13.72
N LEU A 16 -9.03 -4.04 13.86
CA LEU A 16 -9.03 -3.25 15.09
C LEU A 16 -10.41 -2.67 15.40
N VAL A 17 -11.13 -2.19 14.40
CA VAL A 17 -12.51 -1.66 14.56
C VAL A 17 -13.45 -2.77 15.02
N SER A 18 -13.39 -3.96 14.43
CA SER A 18 -14.19 -5.12 14.84
C SER A 18 -13.88 -5.59 16.24
N LEU A 19 -12.62 -5.57 16.66
CA LEU A 19 -12.20 -5.90 18.01
C LEU A 19 -12.76 -4.91 19.02
N ILE A 20 -12.71 -3.62 18.73
CA ILE A 20 -13.23 -2.55 19.59
C ILE A 20 -14.76 -2.65 19.70
N GLU A 21 -15.46 -2.89 18.59
CA GLU A 21 -16.92 -3.13 18.62
C GLU A 21 -17.29 -4.34 19.48
N PHE A 22 -16.53 -5.44 19.39
CA PHE A 22 -16.71 -6.61 20.23
C PHE A 22 -16.51 -6.27 21.71
N LEU A 23 -15.47 -5.51 22.07
CA LEU A 23 -15.19 -5.09 23.43
C LEU A 23 -16.28 -4.14 23.96
N ILE A 24 -16.80 -3.24 23.12
CA ILE A 24 -17.91 -2.34 23.48
C ILE A 24 -19.16 -3.14 23.81
N ARG A 25 -19.55 -4.11 22.97
CA ARG A 25 -20.71 -4.99 23.23
C ARG A 25 -20.57 -5.79 24.51
N ARG A 26 -19.35 -6.25 24.83
CA ARG A 26 -19.07 -6.97 26.07
C ARG A 26 -19.09 -6.07 27.31
N SER A 27 -18.76 -4.79 27.12
CA SER A 27 -18.68 -3.77 28.19
C SER A 27 -20.04 -3.19 28.57
N ASP A 28 -21.02 -3.20 27.65
CA ASP A 28 -22.38 -2.72 27.94
C ASP A 28 -23.05 -3.49 29.10
N GLU A 29 -22.49 -4.66 29.47
CA GLU A 29 -22.88 -5.40 30.66
C GLU A 29 -22.19 -4.93 31.97
N LYS A 30 -21.19 -4.03 31.93
CA LYS A 30 -20.38 -3.63 33.12
C LYS A 30 -19.90 -2.17 33.08
N GLN A 31 -20.78 -1.23 33.40
CA GLN A 31 -20.51 0.13 33.93
C GLN A 31 -19.82 1.22 33.07
N ASP A 32 -20.40 2.44 33.20
CA ASP A 32 -20.16 3.72 32.54
C ASP A 32 -18.71 4.23 32.42
N LYS A 33 -17.76 3.83 33.28
CA LYS A 33 -16.38 4.29 33.23
C LYS A 33 -15.55 3.73 32.10
N ASN A 34 -15.91 2.53 31.59
CA ASN A 34 -15.22 1.91 30.46
C ASN A 34 -15.73 2.42 29.11
N SER A 35 -16.91 3.03 29.06
CA SER A 35 -17.51 3.52 27.82
C SER A 35 -16.77 4.73 27.23
N GLU A 36 -16.24 5.64 28.06
CA GLU A 36 -15.44 6.78 27.62
C GLU A 36 -14.08 6.34 27.07
N VAL A 37 -13.43 5.39 27.73
CA VAL A 37 -12.15 4.81 27.25
C VAL A 37 -12.36 4.07 25.93
N LEU A 38 -13.41 3.27 25.81
CA LEU A 38 -13.76 2.54 24.59
C LEU A 38 -14.11 3.49 23.43
N LYS A 39 -14.83 4.59 23.72
CA LYS A 39 -15.10 5.63 22.73
C LYS A 39 -13.81 6.29 22.24
N ALA A 40 -12.91 6.66 23.15
CA ALA A 40 -11.60 7.23 22.80
C ALA A 40 -10.76 6.23 21.97
N LEU A 41 -10.77 4.94 22.30
CA LEU A 41 -10.09 3.90 21.54
C LEU A 41 -10.67 3.73 20.12
N LYS A 42 -12.01 3.82 19.98
CA LYS A 42 -12.66 3.78 18.68
C LYS A 42 -12.27 4.98 17.82
N GLU A 43 -12.29 6.18 18.39
CA GLU A 43 -11.87 7.40 17.69
C GLU A 43 -10.40 7.31 17.25
N LEU A 44 -9.52 6.79 18.11
CA LEU A 44 -8.11 6.55 17.76
C LEU A 44 -7.95 5.50 16.65
N ALA A 45 -8.73 4.43 16.70
CA ALA A 45 -8.72 3.40 15.66
C ALA A 45 -9.17 3.95 14.31
N ASP A 46 -10.21 4.76 14.27
CA ASP A 46 -10.71 5.42 13.07
C ASP A 46 -9.66 6.40 12.49
N GLU A 47 -8.96 7.13 13.36
CA GLU A 47 -7.89 8.03 12.96
C GLU A 47 -6.69 7.25 12.38
N VAL A 48 -6.27 6.16 13.03
CA VAL A 48 -5.20 5.28 12.52
C VAL A 48 -5.58 4.67 11.17
N ALA A 49 -6.82 4.20 11.00
CA ALA A 49 -7.29 3.67 9.72
C ALA A 49 -7.27 4.73 8.61
N SER A 50 -7.65 5.96 8.93
CA SER A 50 -7.58 7.10 7.99
C SER A 50 -6.13 7.43 7.60
N ILE A 51 -5.20 7.42 8.56
CA ILE A 51 -3.78 7.65 8.30
C ILE A 51 -3.20 6.56 7.40
N LEU A 52 -3.50 5.28 7.67
CA LEU A 52 -3.05 4.15 6.85
C LEU A 52 -3.58 4.24 5.41
N ALA A 53 -4.85 4.57 5.23
CA ALA A 53 -5.44 4.74 3.91
C ALA A 53 -4.76 5.87 3.11
N ARG A 54 -4.40 6.98 3.78
CA ARG A 54 -3.66 8.08 3.16
C ARG A 54 -2.23 7.65 2.80
N MET A 55 -1.55 6.92 3.68
CA MET A 55 -0.20 6.39 3.42
C MET A 55 -0.19 5.44 2.21
N ASP A 56 -1.17 4.56 2.10
CA ASP A 56 -1.29 3.64 0.96
C ASP A 56 -1.50 4.40 -0.35
N LYS A 57 -2.31 5.46 -0.33
CA LYS A 57 -2.48 6.33 -1.49
C LYS A 57 -1.19 7.08 -1.85
N GLU A 58 -0.48 7.62 -0.87
CA GLU A 58 0.81 8.28 -1.08
C GLU A 58 1.84 7.31 -1.65
N ASN A 59 1.90 6.09 -1.15
CA ASN A 59 2.77 5.03 -1.68
C ASN A 59 2.42 4.67 -3.13
N ALA A 60 1.13 4.64 -3.48
CA ALA A 60 0.71 4.40 -4.86
C ALA A 60 1.08 5.57 -5.79
N ASP A 61 0.94 6.81 -5.32
CA ASP A 61 1.37 8.00 -6.05
C ASP A 61 2.90 8.02 -6.26
N ASP A 62 3.66 7.61 -5.25
CA ASP A 62 5.12 7.47 -5.33
C ASP A 62 5.54 6.37 -6.29
N ALA A 63 4.90 5.20 -6.21
CA ALA A 63 5.14 4.10 -7.15
C ALA A 63 4.87 4.54 -8.58
N ARG A 64 3.76 5.22 -8.83
CA ARG A 64 3.44 5.78 -10.15
C ARG A 64 4.53 6.75 -10.63
N ARG A 65 4.96 7.67 -9.78
CA ARG A 65 6.04 8.62 -10.10
C ARG A 65 7.34 7.91 -10.44
N ASN A 66 7.72 6.90 -9.67
CA ASN A 66 8.90 6.10 -9.94
C ASN A 66 8.82 5.38 -11.29
N ILE A 67 7.68 4.80 -11.61
CA ILE A 67 7.43 4.14 -12.91
C ILE A 67 7.59 5.13 -14.06
N LEU A 68 6.97 6.31 -13.96
CA LEU A 68 7.03 7.32 -14.99
C LEU A 68 8.45 7.88 -15.18
N ASN A 69 9.19 8.11 -14.09
CA ASN A 69 10.58 8.56 -14.14
C ASN A 69 11.48 7.50 -14.77
N PHE A 70 11.31 6.23 -14.39
CA PHE A 70 12.10 5.14 -14.96
C PHE A 70 11.83 4.98 -16.47
N ASP A 71 10.56 5.07 -16.88
CA ASP A 71 10.17 5.07 -18.30
C ASP A 71 10.82 6.23 -19.08
N ASP A 72 10.84 7.42 -18.50
CA ASP A 72 11.49 8.59 -19.11
C ASP A 72 13.00 8.39 -19.24
N GLU A 73 13.65 7.81 -18.25
CA GLU A 73 15.08 7.44 -18.32
C GLU A 73 15.35 6.42 -19.42
N LEU A 74 14.51 5.39 -19.56
CA LEU A 74 14.62 4.43 -20.66
C LEU A 74 14.48 5.08 -22.03
N ARG A 75 13.55 6.02 -22.19
CA ARG A 75 13.37 6.79 -23.43
C ARG A 75 14.58 7.66 -23.76
N ARG A 76 15.27 8.12 -22.74
CA ARG A 76 16.55 8.83 -22.87
C ARG A 76 17.75 7.89 -23.03
N LYS A 77 17.52 6.58 -23.12
CA LYS A 77 18.55 5.53 -23.28
C LYS A 77 19.54 5.48 -22.13
N VAL A 78 19.06 5.72 -20.92
CA VAL A 78 19.83 5.48 -19.70
C VAL A 78 19.85 3.98 -19.43
N ASP A 79 21.05 3.42 -19.25
CA ASP A 79 21.22 2.02 -18.90
C ASP A 79 20.97 1.79 -17.40
N HIS A 80 20.36 0.66 -17.08
CA HIS A 80 20.00 0.31 -15.71
C HIS A 80 20.50 -1.10 -15.33
N SER A 81 20.78 -1.27 -14.04
CA SER A 81 21.10 -2.57 -13.48
C SER A 81 19.85 -3.46 -13.36
N GLU A 82 20.05 -4.76 -13.24
CA GLU A 82 18.95 -5.70 -12.99
C GLU A 82 18.19 -5.35 -11.71
N GLU A 83 18.90 -4.90 -10.67
CA GLU A 83 18.28 -4.48 -9.40
C GLU A 83 17.35 -3.27 -9.57
N SER A 84 17.76 -2.29 -10.41
CA SER A 84 16.89 -1.14 -10.73
C SER A 84 15.61 -1.56 -11.44
N TYR A 85 15.72 -2.50 -12.37
CA TYR A 85 14.53 -3.09 -13.02
C TYR A 85 13.66 -3.85 -12.02
N ASN A 86 14.24 -4.65 -11.14
CA ASN A 86 13.50 -5.38 -10.12
C ASN A 86 12.74 -4.44 -9.19
N GLN A 87 13.33 -3.30 -8.83
CA GLN A 87 12.67 -2.28 -8.02
C GLN A 87 11.46 -1.67 -8.73
N VAL A 88 11.62 -1.23 -9.97
CA VAL A 88 10.48 -0.64 -10.71
C VAL A 88 9.40 -1.67 -11.02
N LEU A 89 9.75 -2.94 -11.22
CA LEU A 89 8.77 -4.02 -11.39
C LEU A 89 7.98 -4.27 -10.09
N ALA A 90 8.61 -4.11 -8.92
CA ALA A 90 7.93 -4.14 -7.63
C ALA A 90 6.98 -2.95 -7.47
N ASP A 91 7.39 -1.75 -7.85
CA ASP A 91 6.53 -0.56 -7.87
C ASP A 91 5.32 -0.76 -8.81
N ILE A 92 5.52 -1.34 -9.98
CA ILE A 92 4.44 -1.68 -10.92
C ILE A 92 3.44 -2.66 -10.29
N LYS A 93 3.94 -3.70 -9.61
CA LYS A 93 3.10 -4.68 -8.94
C LYS A 93 2.24 -4.02 -7.86
N PHE A 94 2.85 -3.20 -7.02
CA PHE A 94 2.16 -2.47 -5.95
C PHE A 94 1.12 -1.50 -6.53
N TYR A 95 1.50 -0.65 -7.48
CA TYR A 95 0.62 0.31 -8.13
C TYR A 95 -0.60 -0.35 -8.76
N ARG A 96 -0.40 -1.43 -9.51
CA ARG A 96 -1.50 -2.17 -10.15
C ARG A 96 -2.42 -2.84 -9.14
N HIS A 97 -1.86 -3.34 -8.02
CA HIS A 97 -2.68 -3.88 -6.94
C HIS A 97 -3.54 -2.80 -6.31
N TYR A 98 -2.95 -1.66 -5.99
CA TYR A 98 -3.68 -0.51 -5.44
C TYR A 98 -4.80 -0.03 -6.36
N CYS A 99 -4.54 0.08 -7.66
CA CYS A 99 -5.57 0.46 -8.64
C CYS A 99 -6.75 -0.51 -8.69
N ARG A 100 -6.51 -1.81 -8.52
CA ARG A 100 -7.59 -2.83 -8.50
C ARG A 100 -8.47 -2.72 -7.25
N GLU A 101 -7.87 -2.37 -6.12
CA GLU A 101 -8.59 -2.25 -4.85
C GLU A 101 -9.29 -0.90 -4.69
N HIS A 102 -8.95 0.09 -5.51
CA HIS A 102 -9.43 1.47 -5.42
C HIS A 102 -9.89 1.94 -6.80
N GLU A 103 -11.14 1.65 -7.15
CA GLU A 103 -11.71 1.99 -8.46
C GLU A 103 -11.74 3.49 -8.75
N ASP A 104 -11.81 4.32 -7.71
CA ASP A 104 -11.79 5.79 -7.81
C ASP A 104 -10.40 6.36 -8.13
N TYR A 105 -9.36 5.53 -7.99
CA TYR A 105 -7.99 5.95 -8.27
C TYR A 105 -7.69 5.88 -9.77
N GLU A 106 -7.13 6.96 -10.31
CA GLU A 106 -6.81 7.05 -11.74
C GLU A 106 -5.74 6.02 -12.13
N ASN A 107 -6.16 4.96 -12.82
CA ASN A 107 -5.34 3.77 -13.11
C ASN A 107 -4.75 3.72 -14.51
N ASP A 108 -5.11 4.64 -15.40
CA ASP A 108 -4.69 4.65 -16.80
C ASP A 108 -3.44 5.52 -17.07
N LYS A 109 -3.05 6.37 -16.13
CA LYS A 109 -1.95 7.33 -16.29
C LYS A 109 -0.57 6.70 -16.48
N ALA A 110 -0.36 5.48 -16.01
CA ALA A 110 0.93 4.79 -16.10
C ALA A 110 0.91 3.58 -17.04
N THR A 111 -0.19 3.28 -17.71
CA THR A 111 -0.35 2.05 -18.51
C THR A 111 0.71 1.93 -19.62
N SER A 112 0.93 2.99 -20.38
CA SER A 112 1.92 3.01 -21.45
C SER A 112 3.35 2.86 -20.91
N ALA A 113 3.68 3.56 -19.83
CA ALA A 113 4.97 3.47 -19.18
C ALA A 113 5.24 2.05 -18.65
N ILE A 114 4.24 1.43 -18.00
CA ILE A 114 4.33 0.06 -17.49
C ILE A 114 4.62 -0.94 -18.64
N THR A 115 3.93 -0.80 -19.74
CA THR A 115 4.14 -1.67 -20.91
C THR A 115 5.56 -1.50 -21.43
N HIS A 116 5.99 -0.27 -21.65
CA HIS A 116 7.33 0.02 -22.17
C HIS A 116 8.45 -0.48 -21.22
N VAL A 117 8.32 -0.25 -19.93
CA VAL A 117 9.29 -0.75 -18.92
C VAL A 117 9.40 -2.28 -18.97
N ARG A 118 8.28 -2.99 -19.05
CA ARG A 118 8.24 -4.45 -19.10
C ARG A 118 8.85 -5.00 -20.39
N ASP A 119 8.52 -4.41 -21.52
CA ASP A 119 9.03 -4.83 -22.81
C ASP A 119 10.55 -4.60 -22.87
N THR A 120 11.02 -3.44 -22.45
CA THR A 120 12.44 -3.13 -22.37
C THR A 120 13.19 -4.06 -21.42
N TYR A 121 12.60 -4.38 -20.25
CA TYR A 121 13.18 -5.37 -19.33
C TYR A 121 13.41 -6.72 -20.03
N GLN A 122 12.42 -7.24 -20.76
CA GLN A 122 12.55 -8.51 -21.47
C GLN A 122 13.64 -8.42 -22.56
N GLU A 123 13.72 -7.33 -23.29
CA GLU A 123 14.76 -7.13 -24.31
C GLU A 123 16.16 -7.12 -23.70
N VAL A 124 16.37 -6.33 -22.64
CA VAL A 124 17.65 -6.22 -21.94
C VAL A 124 18.06 -7.55 -21.31
N LYS A 125 17.11 -8.23 -20.69
CA LYS A 125 17.33 -9.56 -20.08
C LYS A 125 17.74 -10.60 -21.12
N ASN A 126 17.01 -10.67 -22.24
CA ASN A 126 17.29 -11.62 -23.31
C ASN A 126 18.65 -11.34 -23.97
N ALA A 127 19.03 -10.09 -24.05
CA ALA A 127 20.32 -9.65 -24.60
C ALA A 127 21.48 -9.68 -23.59
N ASN A 128 21.20 -9.98 -22.31
CA ASN A 128 22.15 -9.93 -21.18
C ASN A 128 22.91 -8.59 -21.11
N LYS A 129 22.16 -7.48 -21.23
CA LYS A 129 22.71 -6.11 -21.30
C LYS A 129 22.47 -5.26 -20.04
N PHE A 130 22.29 -5.87 -18.90
CA PHE A 130 22.31 -5.13 -17.64
C PHE A 130 23.70 -4.58 -17.34
N ILE A 131 23.76 -3.38 -16.71
CA ILE A 131 25.01 -2.80 -16.22
C ILE A 131 25.31 -3.25 -14.80
#